data_29d443957b913ccbb2b7f01156b67dc6
#
_entry.id   29d443957b913ccbb2b7f01156b67dc6
#
_cell.length_a   1.000
_cell.length_b   1.000
_cell.length_c   1.000
_cell.angle_alpha   90.00
_cell.angle_beta   90.00
_cell.angle_gamma   90.00
#
_symmetry.space_group_name_H-M   'P 1'
#
loop_
_entity.id
_entity.type
_entity.pdbx_description
1 polymer ?
#
loop_
_entity_poly.entity_id
_entity_poly.type
_entity_poly.pdbx_seq_one_letter_code
_entity_poly.pdbx_strand_id
1 'polypeptide(L)'
;MQQKIIILDFGSQTTQLIGRRVRELDTFCEIMPYNKFPKDDPSVIGVILSGSPFSVHDKEAFKVDLSQFVGRIPVLGICYGAQYISYAGGGKVEAADSREYGRANLEHFDAENPLFKGFVENSQVWMSHGDTITSIPEHFKCIASSP
;
A
#
# COMPACT_ATOMS: atom_id res chain seq x y z
N MET A 1 -19.33 -18.12 -6.29
CA MET A 1 -18.96 -16.70 -6.34
C MET A 1 -17.43 -16.60 -6.39
N GLN A 2 -16.91 -15.94 -7.39
CA GLN A 2 -15.45 -15.82 -7.55
C GLN A 2 -14.89 -14.78 -6.59
N GLN A 3 -13.92 -15.17 -5.77
CA GLN A 3 -13.23 -14.26 -4.87
C GLN A 3 -12.32 -13.32 -5.68
N LYS A 4 -12.20 -12.08 -5.23
CA LYS A 4 -11.40 -11.07 -5.93
C LYS A 4 -10.71 -10.11 -5.00
N ILE A 5 -9.63 -9.51 -5.52
CA ILE A 5 -8.93 -8.40 -4.91
C ILE A 5 -9.32 -7.12 -5.64
N ILE A 6 -9.64 -6.08 -4.89
CA ILE A 6 -9.90 -4.76 -5.46
C ILE A 6 -8.63 -3.93 -5.37
N ILE A 7 -8.25 -3.31 -6.47
CA ILE A 7 -7.12 -2.38 -6.52
C ILE A 7 -7.70 -0.98 -6.71
N LEU A 8 -7.53 -0.12 -5.70
CA LEU A 8 -7.99 1.26 -5.79
C LEU A 8 -6.89 2.12 -6.41
N ASP A 9 -7.24 2.79 -7.50
CA ASP A 9 -6.32 3.57 -8.31
C ASP A 9 -6.28 5.02 -7.85
N PHE A 10 -5.10 5.46 -7.40
CA PHE A 10 -4.84 6.84 -7.00
C PHE A 10 -4.00 7.59 -8.05
N GLY A 11 -4.00 7.11 -9.29
CA GLY A 11 -3.32 7.78 -10.39
C GLY A 11 -1.89 7.31 -10.65
N SER A 12 -1.48 6.19 -10.06
CA SER A 12 -0.15 5.65 -10.28
C SER A 12 0.02 5.10 -11.68
N GLN A 13 1.21 5.29 -12.25
CA GLN A 13 1.59 4.66 -13.51
C GLN A 13 1.76 3.15 -13.36
N THR A 14 1.89 2.64 -12.14
CA THR A 14 2.13 1.22 -11.87
C THR A 14 0.88 0.44 -11.50
N THR A 15 -0.29 1.07 -11.47
CA THR A 15 -1.53 0.39 -11.06
C THR A 15 -1.83 -0.84 -11.92
N GLN A 16 -1.67 -0.72 -13.25
CA GLN A 16 -1.88 -1.84 -14.15
C GLN A 16 -0.88 -2.97 -13.91
N LEU A 17 0.36 -2.62 -13.56
CA LEU A 17 1.38 -3.61 -13.22
C LEU A 17 1.01 -4.38 -11.97
N ILE A 18 0.46 -3.70 -10.95
CA ILE A 18 -0.03 -4.35 -9.74
C ILE A 18 -1.10 -5.39 -10.12
N GLY A 19 -2.05 -5.00 -10.95
CA GLY A 19 -3.10 -5.92 -11.42
C GLY A 19 -2.53 -7.13 -12.15
N ARG A 20 -1.52 -6.90 -13.00
CA ARG A 20 -0.85 -8.00 -13.69
C ARG A 20 -0.20 -8.98 -12.72
N ARG A 21 0.50 -8.46 -11.69
CA ARG A 21 1.14 -9.31 -10.68
C ARG A 21 0.14 -10.14 -9.90
N VAL A 22 -1.00 -9.56 -9.55
CA VAL A 22 -2.06 -10.29 -8.87
C VAL A 22 -2.58 -11.43 -9.75
N ARG A 23 -2.81 -11.15 -11.03
CA ARG A 23 -3.31 -12.17 -11.98
C ARG A 23 -2.28 -13.28 -12.22
N GLU A 24 -0.99 -12.97 -12.19
CA GLU A 24 0.07 -13.98 -12.31
C GLU A 24 0.04 -14.98 -11.16
N LEU A 25 -0.62 -14.65 -10.05
CA LEU A 25 -0.81 -15.52 -8.90
C LEU A 25 -2.16 -16.23 -8.93
N ASP A 26 -2.75 -16.36 -10.12
CA ASP A 26 -4.06 -16.99 -10.34
C ASP A 26 -5.17 -16.38 -9.49
N THR A 27 -5.09 -15.10 -9.25
CA THR A 27 -6.07 -14.37 -8.44
C THR A 27 -6.78 -13.34 -9.28
N PHE A 28 -8.11 -13.36 -9.25
CA PHE A 28 -8.91 -12.37 -9.96
C PHE A 28 -8.83 -11.02 -9.24
N CYS A 29 -8.68 -9.94 -10.01
CA CYS A 29 -8.67 -8.59 -9.46
C CYS A 29 -9.40 -7.62 -10.39
N GLU A 30 -9.91 -6.55 -9.79
CA GLU A 30 -10.50 -5.45 -10.54
C GLU A 30 -9.84 -4.15 -10.10
N ILE A 31 -9.48 -3.31 -11.08
CA ILE A 31 -8.95 -1.98 -10.82
C ILE A 31 -10.12 -1.00 -10.86
N MET A 32 -10.27 -0.22 -9.81
CA MET A 32 -11.35 0.75 -9.68
C MET A 32 -10.80 2.10 -9.27
N PRO A 33 -11.48 3.20 -9.65
CA PRO A 33 -11.12 4.50 -9.11
C PRO A 33 -11.14 4.50 -7.58
N TYR A 34 -10.29 5.32 -6.97
CA TYR A 34 -10.11 5.35 -5.52
C TYR A 34 -11.43 5.52 -4.74
N ASN A 35 -12.42 6.16 -5.33
CA ASN A 35 -13.70 6.49 -4.69
C ASN A 35 -14.85 5.56 -5.07
N LYS A 36 -14.55 4.42 -5.69
CA LYS A 36 -15.57 3.49 -6.19
C LYS A 36 -15.49 2.11 -5.54
N PHE A 37 -15.04 2.03 -4.29
CA PHE A 37 -15.00 0.75 -3.61
C PHE A 37 -16.41 0.13 -3.51
N PRO A 38 -16.57 -1.14 -3.91
CA PRO A 38 -17.88 -1.80 -3.88
C PRO A 38 -18.24 -2.20 -2.45
N LYS A 39 -19.15 -1.45 -1.84
CA LYS A 39 -19.64 -1.77 -0.50
C LYS A 39 -20.48 -3.04 -0.52
N ASP A 40 -20.38 -3.81 0.54
CA ASP A 40 -21.22 -5.00 0.77
C ASP A 40 -21.08 -6.08 -0.31
N ASP A 41 -19.92 -6.13 -0.99
CA ASP A 41 -19.62 -7.20 -1.93
C ASP A 41 -18.84 -8.30 -1.21
N PRO A 42 -19.47 -9.46 -0.90
CA PRO A 42 -18.79 -10.51 -0.16
C PRO A 42 -17.72 -11.25 -0.96
N SER A 43 -17.64 -11.03 -2.26
CA SER A 43 -16.58 -11.62 -3.09
C SER A 43 -15.21 -10.94 -2.91
N VAL A 44 -15.19 -9.74 -2.32
CA VAL A 44 -13.94 -9.02 -2.10
C VAL A 44 -13.21 -9.59 -0.90
N ILE A 45 -12.02 -10.15 -1.15
CA ILE A 45 -11.20 -10.78 -0.10
C ILE A 45 -9.98 -9.96 0.29
N GLY A 46 -9.69 -8.88 -0.41
CA GLY A 46 -8.58 -8.00 -0.09
C GLY A 46 -8.62 -6.73 -0.92
N VAL A 47 -7.90 -5.73 -0.46
CA VAL A 47 -7.81 -4.42 -1.13
C VAL A 47 -6.35 -4.01 -1.23
N ILE A 48 -5.95 -3.51 -2.39
CA ILE A 48 -4.64 -2.89 -2.59
C ILE A 48 -4.86 -1.41 -2.90
N LEU A 49 -4.19 -0.54 -2.17
CA LEU A 49 -4.18 0.90 -2.43
C LEU A 49 -2.91 1.22 -3.21
N SER A 50 -3.07 1.77 -4.41
CA SER A 50 -1.94 2.05 -5.28
C SER A 50 -1.15 3.29 -4.84
N GLY A 51 -0.06 3.57 -5.52
CA GLY A 51 0.66 4.83 -5.39
C GLY A 51 -0.05 5.97 -6.08
N SER A 52 0.55 7.15 -5.99
CA SER A 52 0.05 8.37 -6.62
C SER A 52 1.22 9.32 -6.84
N PRO A 53 1.17 10.18 -7.86
CA PRO A 53 2.14 11.28 -8.00
C PRO A 53 1.93 12.40 -6.99
N PHE A 54 0.82 12.36 -6.23
CA PHE A 54 0.46 13.41 -5.29
C PHE A 54 0.93 13.09 -3.88
N SER A 55 0.93 14.12 -3.01
CA SER A 55 1.18 13.96 -1.58
C SER A 55 -0.15 13.91 -0.83
N VAL A 56 -0.17 13.25 0.33
CA VAL A 56 -1.35 13.26 1.22
C VAL A 56 -1.65 14.67 1.74
N HIS A 57 -0.68 15.59 1.65
CA HIS A 57 -0.82 16.98 2.09
C HIS A 57 -1.30 17.92 0.99
N ASP A 58 -1.45 17.45 -0.24
CA ASP A 58 -1.95 18.27 -1.34
C ASP A 58 -3.40 18.67 -1.09
N LYS A 59 -3.77 19.89 -1.50
CA LYS A 59 -5.14 20.37 -1.34
C LYS A 59 -6.17 19.51 -2.03
N GLU A 60 -5.76 18.91 -3.14
CA GLU A 60 -6.60 18.02 -3.95
C GLU A 60 -6.32 16.55 -3.63
N ALA A 61 -5.75 16.26 -2.47
CA ALA A 61 -5.48 14.89 -2.06
C ALA A 61 -6.77 14.06 -2.11
N PHE A 62 -6.64 12.83 -2.57
CA PHE A 62 -7.76 11.91 -2.64
C PHE A 62 -8.30 11.63 -1.25
N LYS A 63 -9.63 11.56 -1.13
CA LYS A 63 -10.29 11.24 0.14
C LYS A 63 -11.01 9.91 -0.01
N VAL A 64 -10.66 8.98 0.87
CA VAL A 64 -11.24 7.64 0.88
C VAL A 64 -11.66 7.32 2.31
N ASP A 65 -12.85 6.78 2.46
CA ASP A 65 -13.29 6.27 3.75
C ASP A 65 -12.68 4.89 3.98
N LEU A 66 -11.58 4.86 4.73
CA LEU A 66 -10.86 3.60 5.00
C LEU A 66 -11.68 2.62 5.83
N SER A 67 -12.69 3.10 6.57
CA SER A 67 -13.52 2.22 7.41
C SER A 67 -14.32 1.20 6.59
N GLN A 68 -14.44 1.41 5.28
CA GLN A 68 -15.10 0.46 4.39
C GLN A 68 -14.36 -0.88 4.32
N PHE A 69 -13.06 -0.89 4.58
CA PHE A 69 -12.26 -2.11 4.45
C PHE A 69 -11.19 -2.28 5.53
N VAL A 70 -10.59 -1.21 6.05
CA VAL A 70 -9.57 -1.33 7.10
C VAL A 70 -10.18 -1.91 8.37
N GLY A 71 -9.57 -2.97 8.89
CA GLY A 71 -10.08 -3.69 10.05
C GLY A 71 -11.15 -4.73 9.73
N ARG A 72 -11.55 -4.84 8.47
CA ARG A 72 -12.58 -5.78 8.02
C ARG A 72 -12.05 -6.84 7.08
N ILE A 73 -11.18 -6.46 6.16
CA ILE A 73 -10.51 -7.36 5.21
C ILE A 73 -9.04 -6.95 5.10
N PRO A 74 -8.16 -7.86 4.63
CA PRO A 74 -6.75 -7.49 4.44
C PRO A 74 -6.57 -6.31 3.48
N VAL A 75 -5.68 -5.40 3.83
CA VAL A 75 -5.37 -4.21 3.03
C VAL A 75 -3.86 -4.09 2.86
N LEU A 76 -3.41 -3.88 1.63
CA LEU A 76 -2.02 -3.59 1.32
C LEU A 76 -1.92 -2.18 0.73
N GLY A 77 -1.17 -1.30 1.39
CA GLY A 77 -0.89 0.03 0.87
C GLY A 77 0.49 0.09 0.24
N ILE A 78 0.59 0.68 -0.94
CA ILE A 78 1.85 0.83 -1.69
C ILE A 78 2.10 2.32 -1.90
N CYS A 79 3.26 2.82 -1.48
CA CYS A 79 3.65 4.23 -1.61
C CYS A 79 2.58 5.17 -1.05
N TYR A 80 1.90 5.94 -1.89
CA TYR A 80 0.82 6.84 -1.47
C TYR A 80 -0.24 6.10 -0.64
N GLY A 81 -0.62 4.88 -1.04
CA GLY A 81 -1.60 4.10 -0.28
C GLY A 81 -1.16 3.83 1.15
N ALA A 82 0.11 3.47 1.35
CA ALA A 82 0.66 3.28 2.69
C ALA A 82 0.72 4.60 3.47
N GLN A 83 1.14 5.67 2.82
CA GLN A 83 1.19 7.00 3.41
C GLN A 83 -0.21 7.47 3.84
N TYR A 84 -1.20 7.24 3.00
CA TYR A 84 -2.57 7.63 3.29
C TYR A 84 -3.14 6.87 4.49
N ILE A 85 -2.89 5.57 4.58
CA ILE A 85 -3.33 4.76 5.73
C ILE A 85 -2.72 5.31 7.02
N SER A 86 -1.42 5.61 6.99
CA SER A 86 -0.73 6.17 8.16
C SER A 86 -1.26 7.54 8.54
N TYR A 87 -1.41 8.43 7.57
CA TYR A 87 -1.88 9.79 7.79
C TYR A 87 -3.31 9.81 8.33
N ALA A 88 -4.21 9.06 7.72
CA ALA A 88 -5.61 8.98 8.13
C ALA A 88 -5.78 8.32 9.50
N GLY A 89 -4.86 7.43 9.87
CA GLY A 89 -4.89 6.74 11.15
C GLY A 89 -4.22 7.50 12.30
N GLY A 90 -3.73 8.70 12.05
CA GLY A 90 -3.08 9.52 13.08
C GLY A 90 -1.56 9.48 13.06
N GLY A 91 -0.95 8.77 12.12
CA GLY A 91 0.49 8.81 11.92
C GLY A 91 0.94 10.10 11.24
N LYS A 92 2.23 10.24 11.02
CA LYS A 92 2.81 11.42 10.39
C LYS A 92 3.49 11.05 9.08
N VAL A 93 3.26 11.87 8.06
CA VAL A 93 3.90 11.79 6.75
C VAL A 93 4.52 13.14 6.47
N GLU A 94 5.81 13.16 6.19
CA GLU A 94 6.56 14.40 5.97
C GLU A 94 7.36 14.30 4.68
N ALA A 95 7.63 15.45 4.05
CA ALA A 95 8.53 15.47 2.91
C ALA A 95 9.93 15.03 3.37
N ALA A 96 10.50 14.06 2.66
CA ALA A 96 11.85 13.63 2.97
C ALA A 96 12.88 14.71 2.59
N ASP A 97 13.98 14.81 3.35
CA ASP A 97 15.07 15.72 3.05
C ASP A 97 15.67 15.41 1.67
N SER A 98 15.68 14.14 1.31
CA SER A 98 16.06 13.70 -0.02
C SER A 98 15.03 12.68 -0.52
N ARG A 99 14.66 12.80 -1.78
CA ARG A 99 13.79 11.82 -2.41
C ARG A 99 14.54 10.51 -2.59
N GLU A 100 13.91 9.42 -2.22
CA GLU A 100 14.49 8.09 -2.35
C GLU A 100 13.98 7.41 -3.61
N TYR A 101 14.86 7.29 -4.59
CA TYR A 101 14.59 6.56 -5.82
C TYR A 101 15.75 5.62 -6.08
N GLY A 102 15.45 4.35 -6.27
CA GLY A 102 16.47 3.37 -6.61
C GLY A 102 16.48 2.15 -5.70
N ARG A 103 17.61 1.51 -5.66
CA ARG A 103 17.77 0.25 -4.93
C ARG A 103 17.95 0.49 -3.44
N ALA A 104 17.35 -0.38 -2.65
CA ALA A 104 17.59 -0.47 -1.22
C ALA A 104 17.61 -1.94 -0.83
N ASN A 105 18.21 -2.25 0.30
CA ASN A 105 18.22 -3.62 0.80
C ASN A 105 17.40 -3.68 2.09
N LEU A 106 16.57 -4.71 2.24
CA LEU A 106 15.87 -4.97 3.48
C LEU A 106 16.88 -5.53 4.47
N GLU A 107 17.30 -4.72 5.44
CA GLU A 107 18.25 -5.15 6.46
C GLU A 107 17.56 -5.96 7.55
N HIS A 108 16.37 -5.52 7.93
CA HIS A 108 15.60 -6.14 9.02
C HIS A 108 14.17 -6.39 8.55
N PHE A 109 13.69 -7.60 8.79
CA PHE A 109 12.29 -7.92 8.58
C PHE A 109 11.87 -9.05 9.51
N ASP A 110 10.59 -9.06 9.84
CA ASP A 110 10.00 -10.13 10.65
C ASP A 110 9.75 -11.35 9.77
N ALA A 111 10.69 -12.31 9.80
CA ALA A 111 10.64 -13.50 8.95
C ALA A 111 9.42 -14.39 9.24
N GLU A 112 8.80 -14.25 10.40
CA GLU A 112 7.61 -15.03 10.75
C GLU A 112 6.32 -14.40 10.21
N ASN A 113 6.39 -13.15 9.73
CA ASN A 113 5.23 -12.51 9.15
C ASN A 113 4.96 -13.11 7.76
N PRO A 114 3.70 -13.52 7.46
CA PRO A 114 3.37 -14.14 6.17
C PRO A 114 3.75 -13.30 4.95
N LEU A 115 3.81 -11.97 5.09
CA LEU A 115 4.18 -11.07 4.01
C LEU A 115 5.62 -11.32 3.53
N PHE A 116 6.51 -11.78 4.43
CA PHE A 116 7.92 -12.00 4.11
C PHE A 116 8.29 -13.46 3.89
N LYS A 117 7.32 -14.32 3.72
CA LYS A 117 7.58 -15.72 3.42
C LYS A 117 8.43 -15.83 2.14
N GLY A 118 9.58 -16.48 2.24
CA GLY A 118 10.49 -16.64 1.12
C GLY A 118 11.52 -15.52 0.95
N PHE A 119 11.44 -14.45 1.76
CA PHE A 119 12.44 -13.39 1.72
C PHE A 119 13.72 -13.85 2.44
N VAL A 120 14.86 -13.34 1.98
CA VAL A 120 16.16 -13.56 2.62
C VAL A 120 16.73 -12.24 3.09
N GLU A 121 17.67 -12.29 4.04
CA GLU A 121 18.36 -11.09 4.53
C GLU A 121 18.98 -10.31 3.38
N ASN A 122 18.92 -8.99 3.47
CA ASN A 122 19.45 -8.07 2.47
C ASN A 122 18.82 -8.22 1.08
N SER A 123 17.60 -8.76 1.01
CA SER A 123 16.84 -8.78 -0.24
C SER A 123 16.77 -7.38 -0.84
N GLN A 124 17.04 -7.29 -2.14
CA GLN A 124 16.98 -6.03 -2.86
C GLN A 124 15.52 -5.63 -3.09
N VAL A 125 15.22 -4.38 -2.75
CA VAL A 125 13.92 -3.77 -3.03
C VAL A 125 14.15 -2.43 -3.72
N TRP A 126 13.09 -1.87 -4.27
CA TRP A 126 13.16 -0.58 -4.96
C TRP A 126 12.36 0.46 -4.20
N MET A 127 12.96 1.63 -4.05
CA MET A 127 12.33 2.77 -3.39
C MET A 127 11.95 3.80 -4.45
N SER A 128 10.78 4.40 -4.28
CA SER A 128 10.31 5.46 -5.17
C SER A 128 9.31 6.34 -4.41
N HIS A 129 9.83 7.27 -3.61
CA HIS A 129 8.97 8.16 -2.85
C HIS A 129 9.67 9.48 -2.52
N GLY A 130 8.89 10.57 -2.47
CA GLY A 130 9.35 11.87 -2.02
C GLY A 130 8.93 12.20 -0.60
N ASP A 131 7.87 11.56 -0.10
CA ASP A 131 7.39 11.71 1.27
C ASP A 131 7.76 10.47 2.07
N THR A 132 7.92 10.63 3.37
CA THR A 132 8.31 9.55 4.28
C THR A 132 7.32 9.48 5.44
N ILE A 133 6.96 8.25 5.82
CA ILE A 133 6.17 8.02 7.03
C ILE A 133 7.13 8.13 8.21
N THR A 134 6.96 9.19 9.02
CA THR A 134 7.83 9.44 10.17
C THR A 134 7.26 8.94 11.49
N SER A 135 5.96 8.68 11.52
CA SER A 135 5.28 8.11 12.69
C SER A 135 4.14 7.23 12.22
N ILE A 136 4.10 6.00 12.72
CA ILE A 136 3.03 5.06 12.39
C ILE A 136 1.86 5.23 13.36
N PRO A 137 0.62 4.93 12.91
CA PRO A 137 -0.54 4.99 13.80
C PRO A 137 -0.43 4.00 14.95
N GLU A 138 -1.22 4.26 16.01
CA GLU A 138 -1.38 3.32 17.11
C GLU A 138 -1.87 1.97 16.55
N HIS A 139 -1.41 0.88 17.14
CA HIS A 139 -1.69 -0.52 16.75
C HIS A 139 -0.98 -0.98 15.47
N PHE A 140 -0.18 -0.11 14.85
CA PHE A 140 0.71 -0.55 13.77
C PHE A 140 2.07 -0.93 14.32
N LYS A 141 2.75 -1.81 13.60
CA LYS A 141 4.07 -2.30 13.99
C LYS A 141 4.99 -2.26 12.78
N CYS A 142 6.20 -1.75 12.98
CA CYS A 142 7.23 -1.81 11.94
C CYS A 142 7.75 -3.24 11.84
N ILE A 143 7.61 -3.86 10.67
CA ILE A 143 8.02 -5.26 10.45
C ILE A 143 9.17 -5.40 9.48
N ALA A 144 9.61 -4.32 8.84
CA ALA A 144 10.75 -4.34 7.95
C ALA A 144 11.34 -2.95 7.84
N SER A 145 12.64 -2.88 7.58
CA SER A 145 13.33 -1.61 7.40
C SER A 145 14.54 -1.75 6.48
N SER A 146 14.94 -0.62 5.89
CA SER A 146 16.16 -0.47 5.12
C SER A 146 17.04 0.61 5.78
N PRO A 147 18.34 0.72 5.40
CA PRO A 147 19.20 1.77 5.93
C PRO A 147 18.67 3.17 5.64
#